data_6e526e45ef2b56fd83d72696b6cdc744
#
_entry.id   6e526e45ef2b56fd83d72696b6cdc744
#
_cell.length_a   1.000
_cell.length_b   1.000
_cell.length_c   1.000
_cell.angle_alpha   90.00
_cell.angle_beta   90.00
_cell.angle_gamma   90.00
#
_symmetry.space_group_name_H-M   'P 1'
#
loop_
_entity.id
_entity.type
_entity.pdbx_description
1 polymer ?
#
loop_
_entity_poly.entity_id
_entity_poly.type
_entity_poly.pdbx_seq_one_letter_code
_entity_poly.pdbx_strand_id
1 'polypeptide(L)'
;MNQNKLFNRTRWQLAISYAAVMGLILSLLGFGVYKAIAHAHWIAIDRELESVAGTLHDSLEIKLQQPGRLEPIVNELLPNLRIIGANGIKEQLPERHILSAINQSYYYIRLFDSSGKLIATAGAYPEELPPEFNSYYWQTITDTKGNVYHQISVALHTQTQQDWGYFQVGRSLQDFNNYLNTVKLVLKLGLPTALILIGFASWLLAGLAMKPIYSSYGQIQQFTADAAHELRTPLAASQATVESALLTPQLDEKEAREILRTIDRQNRRLTQLVADLLLLARMDNQAIGDRPQLCCLNDLVSDLVEELAAMAIASKVTLTSSVRVQQQLNVVGNSDQLYRLVANLIVNAIQYTPAGGKVTVILDCSHQEAIVQVQDTGIGIAAADLERIFDRFYRVNSDRSRHTGGSGLGLAIAQTIARAHRGSLSARSELGQGATFLLRLPL
;
A
#
# COMPACT_ATOMS: atom_id res chain seq x y z
N MET A 1 16.95 23.38 -1.22
CA MET A 1 16.42 22.62 -0.08
C MET A 1 16.74 21.15 -0.32
N ASN A 2 17.38 20.46 0.61
CA ASN A 2 17.95 19.12 0.38
C ASN A 2 16.81 18.13 0.11
N GLN A 3 16.67 17.65 -1.13
CA GLN A 3 15.60 16.77 -1.62
C GLN A 3 15.40 15.54 -0.72
N ASN A 4 16.50 14.93 -0.26
CA ASN A 4 16.46 13.80 0.68
C ASN A 4 15.76 14.13 2.00
N LYS A 5 15.78 15.39 2.47
CA LYS A 5 15.09 15.81 3.69
C LYS A 5 13.58 15.89 3.49
N LEU A 6 13.12 16.37 2.34
CA LEU A 6 11.69 16.46 2.02
C LEU A 6 11.06 15.07 1.91
N PHE A 7 11.70 14.16 1.16
CA PHE A 7 11.23 12.78 0.99
C PHE A 7 11.23 12.00 2.29
N ASN A 8 12.28 12.09 3.10
CA ASN A 8 12.32 11.47 4.41
C ASN A 8 11.22 12.03 5.33
N ARG A 9 10.95 13.32 5.28
CA ARG A 9 9.86 13.93 6.05
C ARG A 9 8.50 13.39 5.62
N THR A 10 8.22 13.33 4.33
CA THR A 10 6.95 12.78 3.79
C THR A 10 6.79 11.30 4.13
N ARG A 11 7.86 10.51 4.00
CA ARG A 11 7.87 9.08 4.40
C ARG A 11 7.51 8.91 5.87
N TRP A 12 8.10 9.71 6.77
CA TRP A 12 7.78 9.68 8.19
C TRP A 12 6.35 10.14 8.48
N GLN A 13 5.88 11.20 7.82
CA GLN A 13 4.51 11.67 7.96
C GLN A 13 3.50 10.60 7.57
N LEU A 14 3.69 9.93 6.44
CA LEU A 14 2.83 8.84 5.99
C LEU A 14 2.87 7.65 6.97
N ALA A 15 4.07 7.23 7.39
CA ALA A 15 4.22 6.12 8.33
C ALA A 15 3.53 6.42 9.68
N ILE A 16 3.69 7.62 10.22
CA ILE A 16 3.05 8.05 11.48
C ILE A 16 1.52 8.13 11.31
N SER A 17 1.03 8.67 10.20
CA SER A 17 -0.42 8.77 9.94
C SER A 17 -1.07 7.39 9.86
N TYR A 18 -0.47 6.45 9.14
CA TYR A 18 -0.98 5.08 9.06
C TYR A 18 -0.90 4.36 10.41
N ALA A 19 0.21 4.51 11.14
CA ALA A 19 0.36 3.92 12.46
C ALA A 19 -0.66 4.50 13.46
N ALA A 20 -0.95 5.80 13.40
CA ALA A 20 -1.92 6.45 14.26
C ALA A 20 -3.36 5.96 13.97
N VAL A 21 -3.77 5.88 12.71
CA VAL A 21 -5.09 5.39 12.33
C VAL A 21 -5.28 3.93 12.72
N MET A 22 -4.30 3.08 12.40
CA MET A 22 -4.36 1.65 12.76
C MET A 22 -4.31 1.46 14.28
N GLY A 23 -3.54 2.28 14.98
CA GLY A 23 -3.48 2.28 16.44
C GLY A 23 -4.82 2.63 17.09
N LEU A 24 -5.50 3.63 16.56
CA LEU A 24 -6.85 4.00 17.02
C LEU A 24 -7.84 2.85 16.81
N ILE A 25 -7.86 2.26 15.62
CA ILE A 25 -8.74 1.13 15.29
C ILE A 25 -8.49 -0.05 16.21
N LEU A 26 -7.23 -0.46 16.41
CA LEU A 26 -6.87 -1.57 17.29
C LEU A 26 -7.20 -1.30 18.74
N SER A 27 -7.03 -0.07 19.21
CA SER A 27 -7.38 0.32 20.58
C SER A 27 -8.88 0.24 20.82
N LEU A 28 -9.70 0.72 19.88
CA LEU A 28 -11.15 0.62 19.94
C LEU A 28 -11.63 -0.83 19.89
N LEU A 29 -11.06 -1.64 19.01
CA LEU A 29 -11.37 -3.07 18.92
C LEU A 29 -10.96 -3.80 20.20
N GLY A 30 -9.76 -3.58 20.71
CA GLY A 30 -9.30 -4.19 21.97
C GLY A 30 -10.18 -3.83 23.16
N PHE A 31 -10.59 -2.57 23.26
CA PHE A 31 -11.55 -2.13 24.29
C PHE A 31 -12.92 -2.79 24.13
N GLY A 32 -13.44 -2.86 22.90
CA GLY A 32 -14.72 -3.51 22.61
C GLY A 32 -14.70 -5.00 22.95
N VAL A 33 -13.65 -5.71 22.56
CA VAL A 33 -13.46 -7.14 22.88
C VAL A 33 -13.38 -7.35 24.39
N TYR A 34 -12.59 -6.53 25.10
CA TYR A 34 -12.51 -6.61 26.55
C TYR A 34 -13.88 -6.44 27.22
N LYS A 35 -14.65 -5.42 26.81
CA LYS A 35 -15.99 -5.16 27.34
C LYS A 35 -16.97 -6.28 27.02
N ALA A 36 -16.93 -6.82 25.82
CA ALA A 36 -17.77 -7.94 25.40
C ALA A 36 -17.50 -9.21 26.23
N ILE A 37 -16.22 -9.56 26.42
CA ILE A 37 -15.81 -10.71 27.24
C ILE A 37 -16.25 -10.50 28.68
N ALA A 38 -15.99 -9.34 29.26
CA ALA A 38 -16.37 -9.04 30.64
C ALA A 38 -17.90 -9.14 30.84
N HIS A 39 -18.68 -8.61 29.92
CA HIS A 39 -20.14 -8.64 29.96
C HIS A 39 -20.71 -10.06 29.79
N ALA A 40 -20.20 -10.80 28.79
CA ALA A 40 -20.65 -12.18 28.55
C ALA A 40 -20.37 -13.08 29.77
N HIS A 41 -19.19 -12.90 30.36
CA HIS A 41 -18.81 -13.70 31.53
C HIS A 41 -19.64 -13.35 32.77
N TRP A 42 -19.99 -12.06 32.97
CA TRP A 42 -20.89 -11.63 34.04
C TRP A 42 -22.28 -12.25 33.89
N ILE A 43 -22.87 -12.20 32.70
CA ILE A 43 -24.17 -12.85 32.43
C ILE A 43 -24.11 -14.37 32.69
N ALA A 44 -22.97 -14.99 32.36
CA ALA A 44 -22.80 -16.43 32.62
C ALA A 44 -22.83 -16.74 34.13
N ILE A 45 -22.17 -15.89 34.95
CA ILE A 45 -22.19 -16.04 36.43
C ILE A 45 -23.60 -15.88 36.98
N ASP A 46 -24.36 -14.86 36.52
CA ASP A 46 -25.74 -14.64 36.96
C ASP A 46 -26.63 -15.84 36.64
N ARG A 47 -26.58 -16.36 35.41
CA ARG A 47 -27.35 -17.54 34.98
C ARG A 47 -27.00 -18.80 35.76
N GLU A 48 -25.71 -18.97 36.05
CA GLU A 48 -25.24 -20.12 36.83
C GLU A 48 -25.76 -20.05 38.28
N LEU A 49 -25.67 -18.87 38.90
CA LEU A 49 -26.19 -18.65 40.25
C LEU A 49 -27.73 -18.82 40.31
N GLU A 50 -28.47 -18.30 39.32
CA GLU A 50 -29.92 -18.51 39.21
C GLU A 50 -30.28 -20.00 39.07
N SER A 51 -29.55 -20.74 38.25
CA SER A 51 -29.78 -22.17 38.06
C SER A 51 -29.54 -22.96 39.34
N VAL A 52 -28.43 -22.64 40.03
CA VAL A 52 -28.12 -23.29 41.32
C VAL A 52 -29.17 -22.92 42.39
N ALA A 53 -29.52 -21.63 42.47
CA ALA A 53 -30.54 -21.16 43.40
C ALA A 53 -31.90 -21.78 43.14
N GLY A 54 -32.36 -21.86 41.89
CA GLY A 54 -33.62 -22.52 41.53
C GLY A 54 -33.66 -23.99 41.92
N THR A 55 -32.59 -24.73 41.62
CA THR A 55 -32.48 -26.15 41.98
C THR A 55 -32.51 -26.35 43.51
N LEU A 56 -31.83 -25.48 44.25
CA LEU A 56 -31.83 -25.49 45.71
C LEU A 56 -33.19 -25.13 46.30
N HIS A 57 -33.83 -24.09 45.77
CA HIS A 57 -35.15 -23.65 46.16
C HIS A 57 -36.16 -24.81 46.12
N ASP A 58 -36.28 -25.45 44.94
CA ASP A 58 -37.21 -26.56 44.73
C ASP A 58 -36.91 -27.76 45.65
N SER A 59 -35.62 -28.03 45.88
CA SER A 59 -35.18 -29.15 46.71
C SER A 59 -35.42 -28.89 48.21
N LEU A 60 -35.28 -27.63 48.67
CA LEU A 60 -35.43 -27.25 50.10
C LEU A 60 -36.85 -27.07 50.45
N GLU A 61 -37.72 -26.40 49.70
CA GLU A 61 -39.14 -26.15 50.08
C GLU A 61 -39.93 -27.43 50.34
N ILE A 62 -39.68 -28.50 49.58
CA ILE A 62 -40.30 -29.81 49.72
C ILE A 62 -39.98 -30.45 51.11
N LYS A 63 -38.90 -30.04 51.79
CA LYS A 63 -38.39 -30.63 53.03
C LYS A 63 -38.57 -29.75 54.24
N LEU A 64 -38.95 -28.48 54.05
CA LEU A 64 -39.16 -27.55 55.19
C LEU A 64 -40.58 -27.61 55.71
N GLN A 65 -40.76 -27.98 57.02
CA GLN A 65 -42.06 -28.15 57.66
C GLN A 65 -42.41 -27.02 58.68
N GLN A 66 -41.38 -26.48 59.35
CA GLN A 66 -41.59 -25.44 60.37
C GLN A 66 -40.78 -24.17 60.04
N PRO A 67 -41.38 -22.97 60.16
CA PRO A 67 -40.69 -21.72 59.96
C PRO A 67 -39.43 -21.58 60.83
N GLY A 68 -38.31 -21.20 60.22
CA GLY A 68 -37.04 -20.95 60.89
C GLY A 68 -36.35 -22.16 61.52
N ARG A 69 -36.87 -23.39 61.35
CA ARG A 69 -36.27 -24.61 61.85
C ARG A 69 -35.78 -25.51 60.75
N LEU A 70 -34.49 -25.88 60.79
CA LEU A 70 -33.88 -26.81 59.83
C LEU A 70 -34.21 -28.25 60.20
N GLU A 71 -34.81 -28.97 59.30
CA GLU A 71 -35.10 -30.40 59.45
C GLU A 71 -33.78 -31.20 59.23
N PRO A 72 -33.58 -32.33 59.96
CA PRO A 72 -32.34 -33.13 59.83
C PRO A 72 -32.04 -33.61 58.42
N ILE A 73 -33.05 -33.75 57.58
CA ILE A 73 -32.92 -34.17 56.16
C ILE A 73 -32.22 -33.14 55.30
N VAL A 74 -32.17 -31.87 55.70
CA VAL A 74 -31.47 -30.81 55.02
C VAL A 74 -29.95 -31.05 55.09
N ASN A 75 -29.43 -31.72 56.08
CA ASN A 75 -28.02 -32.14 56.18
C ASN A 75 -27.61 -33.10 55.09
N GLU A 76 -28.56 -33.88 54.55
CA GLU A 76 -28.25 -34.79 53.40
C GLU A 76 -28.25 -34.09 52.08
N LEU A 77 -28.85 -32.88 51.97
CA LEU A 77 -28.96 -32.10 50.74
C LEU A 77 -27.81 -31.12 50.56
N LEU A 78 -27.31 -30.54 51.66
CA LEU A 78 -26.31 -29.48 51.62
C LEU A 78 -24.96 -29.96 52.14
N PRO A 79 -23.91 -29.94 51.27
CA PRO A 79 -22.57 -30.38 51.68
C PRO A 79 -21.96 -29.40 52.70
N ASN A 80 -21.28 -29.95 53.72
CA ASN A 80 -20.60 -29.19 54.77
C ASN A 80 -21.53 -28.22 55.53
N LEU A 81 -22.79 -28.60 55.79
CA LEU A 81 -23.74 -27.76 56.52
C LEU A 81 -23.24 -27.52 57.95
N ARG A 82 -23.11 -26.26 58.34
CA ARG A 82 -22.76 -25.80 59.70
C ARG A 82 -23.93 -25.03 60.31
N ILE A 83 -24.51 -25.53 61.32
CA ILE A 83 -25.61 -24.84 62.04
C ILE A 83 -24.99 -23.94 63.10
N ILE A 84 -25.40 -22.67 63.12
CA ILE A 84 -24.88 -21.67 64.05
C ILE A 84 -25.50 -21.88 65.43
N GLY A 85 -24.66 -22.15 66.44
CA GLY A 85 -25.11 -22.40 67.84
C GLY A 85 -25.21 -23.88 68.27
N ALA A 86 -24.92 -24.83 67.40
CA ALA A 86 -24.79 -26.23 67.76
C ALA A 86 -23.32 -26.62 67.99
N ASN A 87 -22.97 -26.99 69.20
CA ASN A 87 -21.65 -27.56 69.50
C ASN A 87 -21.55 -28.99 68.92
N GLY A 88 -20.87 -29.10 67.79
CA GLY A 88 -20.56 -30.40 67.23
C GLY A 88 -20.51 -30.39 65.73
N ILE A 89 -19.29 -30.32 65.16
CA ILE A 89 -19.05 -30.60 63.78
C ILE A 89 -19.19 -32.11 63.54
N LYS A 90 -20.34 -32.55 62.99
CA LYS A 90 -20.41 -33.88 62.39
C LYS A 90 -20.05 -33.73 60.90
N GLU A 91 -18.80 -33.98 60.57
CA GLU A 91 -18.39 -34.31 59.20
C GLU A 91 -19.05 -35.66 58.83
N GLN A 92 -20.19 -35.60 58.18
CA GLN A 92 -20.68 -36.73 57.39
C GLN A 92 -20.61 -36.33 55.93
N LEU A 93 -19.70 -36.95 55.23
CA LEU A 93 -19.61 -36.93 53.76
C LEU A 93 -20.79 -37.74 53.22
N PRO A 94 -21.76 -37.13 52.53
CA PRO A 94 -22.83 -37.87 51.89
C PRO A 94 -22.32 -38.42 50.53
N GLU A 95 -22.42 -39.74 50.34
CA GLU A 95 -21.90 -40.45 49.16
C GLU A 95 -22.76 -40.32 47.87
N ARG A 96 -23.91 -39.65 47.90
CA ARG A 96 -24.75 -39.46 46.67
C ARG A 96 -25.40 -38.08 46.65
N HIS A 97 -25.02 -37.29 45.72
CA HIS A 97 -25.40 -35.88 45.65
C HIS A 97 -26.46 -35.61 44.59
N ILE A 98 -27.53 -34.97 44.95
CA ILE A 98 -28.47 -34.27 44.09
C ILE A 98 -27.82 -32.98 43.50
N LEU A 99 -26.76 -32.50 44.15
CA LEU A 99 -26.09 -31.22 43.84
C LEU A 99 -24.58 -31.40 43.58
N SER A 100 -24.21 -32.17 42.56
CA SER A 100 -22.81 -32.34 42.16
C SER A 100 -22.11 -31.01 41.81
N ALA A 101 -22.85 -29.97 41.44
CA ALA A 101 -22.36 -28.62 41.20
C ALA A 101 -21.87 -27.90 42.47
N ILE A 102 -22.50 -28.15 43.63
CA ILE A 102 -22.14 -27.50 44.90
C ILE A 102 -20.89 -28.14 45.52
N ASN A 103 -20.60 -29.38 45.19
CA ASN A 103 -19.42 -30.08 45.68
C ASN A 103 -18.10 -29.61 45.03
N GLN A 104 -18.15 -28.72 44.03
CA GLN A 104 -16.97 -28.19 43.33
C GLN A 104 -16.37 -26.95 44.01
N SER A 105 -16.42 -26.80 45.33
CA SER A 105 -15.64 -25.78 46.09
C SER A 105 -15.84 -24.31 45.71
N TYR A 106 -16.82 -23.99 44.86
CA TYR A 106 -16.97 -22.63 44.31
C TYR A 106 -18.16 -21.86 44.92
N TYR A 107 -19.18 -22.57 45.42
CA TYR A 107 -20.39 -21.95 45.94
C TYR A 107 -20.45 -22.04 47.44
N TYR A 108 -20.99 -21.01 48.04
CA TYR A 108 -21.45 -21.02 49.44
C TYR A 108 -22.93 -20.76 49.50
N ILE A 109 -23.57 -21.28 50.58
CA ILE A 109 -24.98 -21.11 50.87
C ILE A 109 -25.09 -20.54 52.27
N ARG A 110 -26.02 -19.60 52.44
CA ARG A 110 -26.39 -19.01 53.75
C ARG A 110 -27.89 -19.16 53.92
N LEU A 111 -28.33 -19.63 55.08
CA LEU A 111 -29.75 -19.78 55.46
C LEU A 111 -30.09 -18.82 56.58
N PHE A 112 -31.13 -18.03 56.37
CA PHE A 112 -31.61 -17.04 57.35
C PHE A 112 -33.05 -17.31 57.72
N ASP A 113 -33.40 -17.03 58.95
CA ASP A 113 -34.82 -17.04 59.41
C ASP A 113 -35.55 -15.81 58.83
N SER A 114 -36.88 -15.76 59.13
CA SER A 114 -37.75 -14.66 58.74
C SER A 114 -37.37 -13.30 59.39
N SER A 115 -36.56 -13.30 60.44
CA SER A 115 -36.01 -12.10 61.08
C SER A 115 -34.71 -11.63 60.46
N GLY A 116 -34.14 -12.38 59.53
CA GLY A 116 -32.81 -12.07 58.87
C GLY A 116 -31.64 -12.54 59.73
N LYS A 117 -31.84 -13.41 60.72
CA LYS A 117 -30.75 -13.99 61.49
C LYS A 117 -30.20 -15.22 60.80
N LEU A 118 -28.86 -15.30 60.65
CA LEU A 118 -28.18 -16.42 60.07
C LEU A 118 -28.33 -17.70 60.91
N ILE A 119 -28.95 -18.75 60.35
CA ILE A 119 -29.19 -20.04 60.96
C ILE A 119 -28.07 -21.03 60.63
N ALA A 120 -27.72 -21.12 59.37
CA ALA A 120 -26.73 -22.09 58.89
C ALA A 120 -25.99 -21.63 57.67
N THR A 121 -24.83 -22.25 57.43
CA THR A 121 -23.99 -22.04 56.23
C THR A 121 -23.61 -23.39 55.63
N ALA A 122 -23.43 -23.45 54.34
CA ALA A 122 -23.00 -24.67 53.65
C ALA A 122 -22.06 -24.35 52.47
N GLY A 123 -21.38 -25.37 51.93
CA GLY A 123 -20.44 -25.25 50.84
C GLY A 123 -19.11 -24.57 51.22
N ALA A 124 -18.51 -23.88 50.28
CA ALA A 124 -17.25 -23.14 50.47
C ALA A 124 -17.50 -21.77 51.14
N TYR A 125 -18.08 -21.77 52.33
CA TYR A 125 -18.44 -20.53 53.04
C TYR A 125 -17.20 -19.78 53.53
N PRO A 126 -17.00 -18.53 53.14
CA PRO A 126 -15.92 -17.68 53.64
C PRO A 126 -16.31 -17.18 55.05
N GLU A 127 -15.50 -17.51 56.06
CA GLU A 127 -15.78 -17.16 57.48
C GLU A 127 -15.82 -15.64 57.75
N GLU A 128 -15.29 -14.86 56.86
CA GLU A 128 -15.14 -13.40 57.01
C GLU A 128 -16.21 -12.56 56.25
N LEU A 129 -17.26 -13.20 55.76
CA LEU A 129 -18.38 -12.49 55.16
C LEU A 129 -19.24 -11.79 56.23
N PRO A 130 -19.75 -10.56 55.94
CA PRO A 130 -20.66 -9.89 56.87
C PRO A 130 -21.89 -10.78 57.18
N PRO A 131 -22.25 -10.97 58.46
CA PRO A 131 -23.38 -11.81 58.83
C PRO A 131 -24.74 -11.17 58.55
N GLU A 132 -24.76 -9.91 58.15
CA GLU A 132 -25.95 -9.13 57.89
C GLU A 132 -26.74 -9.66 56.70
N PHE A 133 -28.07 -9.81 56.90
CA PHE A 133 -29.00 -10.16 55.84
C PHE A 133 -29.38 -8.92 55.03
N ASN A 134 -29.40 -9.07 53.71
CA ASN A 134 -29.94 -8.07 52.81
C ASN A 134 -30.88 -8.77 51.81
N SER A 135 -32.08 -8.26 51.66
CA SER A 135 -33.14 -8.84 50.84
C SER A 135 -33.02 -8.53 49.33
N TYR A 136 -31.99 -7.81 48.91
CA TYR A 136 -31.78 -7.57 47.46
C TYR A 136 -31.54 -8.89 46.73
N TYR A 137 -32.25 -9.07 45.64
CA TYR A 137 -32.15 -10.28 44.81
C TYR A 137 -30.72 -10.56 44.36
N TRP A 138 -30.03 -9.57 43.83
CA TRP A 138 -28.61 -9.64 43.47
C TRP A 138 -27.76 -8.74 44.36
N GLN A 139 -26.63 -9.27 44.83
CA GLN A 139 -25.71 -8.51 45.65
C GLN A 139 -24.25 -8.91 45.40
N THR A 140 -23.38 -7.91 45.30
CA THR A 140 -21.94 -8.11 45.33
C THR A 140 -21.40 -7.66 46.67
N ILE A 141 -20.75 -8.57 47.40
CA ILE A 141 -20.21 -8.33 48.74
C ILE A 141 -18.71 -8.58 48.76
N THR A 142 -18.03 -7.92 49.70
CA THR A 142 -16.59 -8.06 49.88
C THR A 142 -16.31 -8.55 51.29
N ASP A 143 -15.42 -9.54 51.43
CA ASP A 143 -14.96 -10.00 52.74
C ASP A 143 -13.93 -9.03 53.35
N THR A 144 -13.54 -9.29 54.58
CA THR A 144 -12.53 -8.46 55.28
C THR A 144 -11.13 -8.53 54.67
N LYS A 145 -10.85 -9.51 53.84
CA LYS A 145 -9.59 -9.67 53.08
C LYS A 145 -9.61 -9.01 51.69
N GLY A 146 -10.76 -8.44 51.32
CA GLY A 146 -10.91 -7.79 50.00
C GLY A 146 -11.31 -8.73 48.86
N ASN A 147 -11.66 -9.99 49.13
CA ASN A 147 -12.20 -10.90 48.13
C ASN A 147 -13.64 -10.53 47.84
N VAL A 148 -14.00 -10.54 46.57
CA VAL A 148 -15.31 -10.13 46.06
C VAL A 148 -16.13 -11.37 45.74
N TYR A 149 -17.36 -11.38 46.20
CA TYR A 149 -18.34 -12.45 46.02
C TYR A 149 -19.60 -11.89 45.37
N HIS A 150 -20.21 -12.68 44.50
CA HIS A 150 -21.52 -12.37 43.94
C HIS A 150 -22.55 -13.38 44.44
N GLN A 151 -23.71 -12.92 44.89
CA GLN A 151 -24.73 -13.75 45.48
C GLN A 151 -26.13 -13.35 45.03
N ILE A 152 -27.01 -14.36 45.08
CA ILE A 152 -28.44 -14.22 44.87
C ILE A 152 -29.18 -14.57 46.17
N SER A 153 -30.21 -13.82 46.50
CA SER A 153 -31.08 -14.05 47.67
C SER A 153 -32.47 -14.48 47.22
N VAL A 154 -32.96 -15.59 47.75
CA VAL A 154 -34.27 -16.14 47.40
C VAL A 154 -35.05 -16.44 48.68
N ALA A 155 -36.34 -16.14 48.69
CA ALA A 155 -37.25 -16.49 49.81
C ALA A 155 -37.54 -17.98 49.79
N LEU A 156 -37.73 -18.57 51.00
CA LEU A 156 -38.12 -19.95 51.18
C LEU A 156 -39.46 -20.01 51.90
N HIS A 157 -40.30 -20.94 51.47
CA HIS A 157 -41.57 -21.22 52.09
C HIS A 157 -41.64 -22.68 52.63
N THR A 158 -42.47 -22.92 53.54
CA THR A 158 -42.78 -24.29 54.02
C THR A 158 -43.72 -25.00 53.05
N GLN A 159 -43.89 -26.31 53.17
CA GLN A 159 -44.91 -27.08 52.43
C GLN A 159 -46.34 -26.52 52.58
N THR A 160 -46.62 -25.79 53.68
CA THR A 160 -47.92 -25.15 53.96
C THR A 160 -47.97 -23.70 53.50
N GLN A 161 -47.03 -23.28 52.63
CA GLN A 161 -46.95 -21.91 52.08
C GLN A 161 -46.71 -20.80 53.10
N GLN A 162 -46.14 -21.13 54.29
CA GLN A 162 -45.72 -20.13 55.24
C GLN A 162 -44.30 -19.67 55.00
N ASP A 163 -44.00 -18.40 55.26
CA ASP A 163 -42.67 -17.86 55.13
C ASP A 163 -41.71 -18.59 56.08
N TRP A 164 -40.73 -19.30 55.52
CA TRP A 164 -39.70 -19.99 56.29
C TRP A 164 -38.53 -19.06 56.62
N GLY A 165 -38.18 -18.23 55.72
CA GLY A 165 -37.02 -17.32 55.74
C GLY A 165 -36.40 -17.14 54.36
N TYR A 166 -35.08 -17.02 54.33
CA TYR A 166 -34.35 -16.75 53.08
C TYR A 166 -33.13 -17.64 52.96
N PHE A 167 -32.74 -17.92 51.75
CA PHE A 167 -31.40 -18.45 51.47
C PHE A 167 -30.67 -17.59 50.46
N GLN A 168 -29.36 -17.59 50.59
CA GLN A 168 -28.46 -16.92 49.68
C GLN A 168 -27.49 -17.92 49.10
N VAL A 169 -27.28 -17.87 47.79
CA VAL A 169 -26.25 -18.62 47.09
C VAL A 169 -25.26 -17.63 46.48
N GLY A 170 -23.99 -17.83 46.75
CA GLY A 170 -22.97 -16.97 46.22
C GLY A 170 -21.71 -17.73 45.81
N ARG A 171 -20.91 -17.09 45.03
CA ARG A 171 -19.58 -17.58 44.60
C ARG A 171 -18.53 -16.50 44.64
N SER A 172 -17.27 -16.91 44.76
CA SER A 172 -16.12 -16.00 44.63
C SER A 172 -15.96 -15.51 43.19
N LEU A 173 -15.69 -14.21 43.04
CA LEU A 173 -15.30 -13.60 41.75
C LEU A 173 -13.79 -13.64 41.53
N GLN A 174 -13.01 -14.34 42.33
CA GLN A 174 -11.56 -14.37 42.23
C GLN A 174 -11.09 -14.93 40.88
N ASP A 175 -11.68 -16.04 40.43
CA ASP A 175 -11.36 -16.65 39.13
C ASP A 175 -11.73 -15.73 37.96
N PHE A 176 -12.90 -15.07 38.08
CA PHE A 176 -13.32 -14.06 37.11
C PHE A 176 -12.33 -12.91 37.01
N ASN A 177 -11.92 -12.37 38.17
CA ASN A 177 -10.95 -11.27 38.20
C ASN A 177 -9.59 -11.71 37.69
N ASN A 178 -9.14 -12.93 38.01
CA ASN A 178 -7.88 -13.48 37.48
C ASN A 178 -7.92 -13.64 35.94
N TYR A 179 -9.03 -14.15 35.42
CA TYR A 179 -9.25 -14.25 33.98
C TYR A 179 -9.22 -12.88 33.29
N LEU A 180 -9.97 -11.90 33.82
CA LEU A 180 -9.97 -10.54 33.29
C LEU A 180 -8.60 -9.87 33.39
N ASN A 181 -7.83 -10.13 34.43
CA ASN A 181 -6.46 -9.63 34.58
C ASN A 181 -5.52 -10.24 33.53
N THR A 182 -5.71 -11.52 33.21
CA THR A 182 -4.97 -12.18 32.11
C THR A 182 -5.30 -11.53 30.76
N VAL A 183 -6.60 -11.30 30.48
CA VAL A 183 -7.03 -10.59 29.26
C VAL A 183 -6.43 -9.18 29.21
N LYS A 184 -6.45 -8.44 30.33
CA LYS A 184 -5.81 -7.11 30.43
C LYS A 184 -4.30 -7.17 30.14
N LEU A 185 -3.61 -8.19 30.66
CA LEU A 185 -2.17 -8.38 30.44
C LEU A 185 -1.87 -8.64 28.95
N VAL A 186 -2.64 -9.53 28.33
CA VAL A 186 -2.50 -9.82 26.88
C VAL A 186 -2.71 -8.54 26.05
N LEU A 187 -3.73 -7.74 26.37
CA LEU A 187 -3.97 -6.47 25.68
C LEU A 187 -2.88 -5.45 25.95
N LYS A 188 -2.39 -5.35 27.20
CA LYS A 188 -1.30 -4.41 27.57
C LYS A 188 0.03 -4.71 26.87
N LEU A 189 0.33 -5.97 26.60
CA LEU A 189 1.55 -6.37 25.90
C LEU A 189 1.34 -6.48 24.40
N GLY A 190 0.19 -6.99 23.96
CA GLY A 190 -0.13 -7.22 22.55
C GLY A 190 -0.35 -5.92 21.76
N LEU A 191 -1.06 -4.94 22.32
CA LEU A 191 -1.31 -3.66 21.64
C LEU A 191 -0.02 -2.88 21.31
N PRO A 192 0.90 -2.62 22.26
CA PRO A 192 2.16 -1.95 21.94
C PRO A 192 3.02 -2.71 20.94
N THR A 193 3.08 -4.05 21.07
CA THR A 193 3.83 -4.90 20.13
C THR A 193 3.26 -4.80 18.72
N ALA A 194 1.93 -4.87 18.59
CA ALA A 194 1.26 -4.69 17.30
C ALA A 194 1.52 -3.29 16.73
N LEU A 195 1.49 -2.23 17.54
CA LEU A 195 1.77 -0.86 17.12
C LEU A 195 3.21 -0.68 16.60
N ILE A 196 4.18 -1.31 17.26
CA ILE A 196 5.59 -1.29 16.81
C ILE A 196 5.70 -1.98 15.44
N LEU A 197 5.09 -3.15 15.29
CA LEU A 197 5.11 -3.90 14.02
C LEU A 197 4.41 -3.12 12.90
N ILE A 198 3.26 -2.50 13.18
CA ILE A 198 2.54 -1.67 12.22
C ILE A 198 3.36 -0.43 11.85
N GLY A 199 3.99 0.23 12.81
CA GLY A 199 4.87 1.37 12.56
C GLY A 199 6.03 1.01 11.65
N PHE A 200 6.68 -0.12 11.91
CA PHE A 200 7.77 -0.63 11.08
C PHE A 200 7.31 -1.00 9.67
N ALA A 201 6.20 -1.75 9.55
CA ALA A 201 5.63 -2.11 8.25
C ALA A 201 5.20 -0.88 7.45
N SER A 202 4.55 0.08 8.08
CA SER A 202 4.14 1.35 7.45
C SER A 202 5.34 2.15 6.95
N TRP A 203 6.42 2.22 7.74
CA TRP A 203 7.66 2.88 7.34
C TRP A 203 8.32 2.21 6.13
N LEU A 204 8.35 0.87 6.09
CA LEU A 204 8.88 0.09 4.98
C LEU A 204 8.05 0.30 3.70
N LEU A 205 6.72 0.16 3.80
CA LEU A 205 5.80 0.34 2.68
C LEU A 205 5.82 1.78 2.13
N ALA A 206 5.84 2.78 3.00
CA ALA A 206 5.99 4.17 2.59
C ALA A 206 7.31 4.39 1.81
N GLY A 207 8.40 3.75 2.24
CA GLY A 207 9.68 3.79 1.53
C GLY A 207 9.62 3.18 0.13
N LEU A 208 8.97 2.03 -0.01
CA LEU A 208 8.79 1.37 -1.31
C LEU A 208 7.88 2.18 -2.25
N ALA A 209 6.77 2.71 -1.73
CA ALA A 209 5.83 3.53 -2.51
C ALA A 209 6.44 4.86 -2.98
N MET A 210 7.32 5.45 -2.18
CA MET A 210 7.97 6.72 -2.52
C MET A 210 9.13 6.60 -3.52
N LYS A 211 9.72 5.41 -3.66
CA LYS A 211 10.86 5.19 -4.56
C LYS A 211 10.58 5.55 -6.02
N PRO A 212 9.47 5.09 -6.66
CA PRO A 212 9.14 5.46 -8.03
C PRO A 212 8.83 6.96 -8.18
N ILE A 213 8.16 7.56 -7.18
CA ILE A 213 7.85 9.00 -7.19
C ILE A 213 9.14 9.83 -7.17
N TYR A 214 10.11 9.42 -6.35
CA TYR A 214 11.41 10.07 -6.28
C TYR A 214 12.16 9.99 -7.61
N SER A 215 12.18 8.81 -8.24
CA SER A 215 12.80 8.59 -9.55
C SER A 215 12.17 9.48 -10.62
N SER A 216 10.83 9.50 -10.70
CA SER A 216 10.09 10.33 -11.67
C SER A 216 10.34 11.83 -11.46
N TYR A 217 10.36 12.27 -10.20
CA TYR A 217 10.64 13.67 -9.90
C TYR A 217 12.06 14.08 -10.30
N GLY A 218 13.05 13.22 -10.04
CA GLY A 218 14.44 13.42 -10.51
C GLY A 218 14.53 13.53 -12.02
N GLN A 219 13.82 12.66 -12.74
CA GLN A 219 13.75 12.70 -14.21
C GLN A 219 13.13 14.00 -14.74
N ILE A 220 12.04 14.47 -14.12
CA ILE A 220 11.40 15.75 -14.49
C ILE A 220 12.33 16.92 -14.24
N GLN A 221 13.03 16.96 -13.11
CA GLN A 221 13.99 18.04 -12.83
C GLN A 221 15.14 18.05 -13.82
N GLN A 222 15.73 16.88 -14.11
CA GLN A 222 16.80 16.77 -15.09
C GLN A 222 16.31 17.21 -16.47
N PHE A 223 15.15 16.73 -16.90
CA PHE A 223 14.54 17.13 -18.17
C PHE A 223 14.33 18.65 -18.27
N THR A 224 13.83 19.27 -17.21
CA THR A 224 13.59 20.73 -17.19
C THR A 224 14.91 21.51 -17.25
N ALA A 225 15.92 21.05 -16.53
CA ALA A 225 17.25 21.69 -16.53
C ALA A 225 17.91 21.59 -17.90
N ASP A 226 17.88 20.40 -18.52
CA ASP A 226 18.47 20.13 -19.84
C ASP A 226 17.72 20.91 -20.93
N ALA A 227 16.38 20.93 -20.88
CA ALA A 227 15.57 21.73 -21.82
C ALA A 227 15.90 23.23 -21.74
N ALA A 228 16.02 23.77 -20.51
CA ALA A 228 16.39 25.18 -20.33
C ALA A 228 17.80 25.48 -20.86
N HIS A 229 18.73 24.54 -20.68
CA HIS A 229 20.09 24.70 -21.20
C HIS A 229 20.14 24.67 -22.75
N GLU A 230 19.45 23.72 -23.37
CA GLU A 230 19.37 23.58 -24.84
C GLU A 230 18.60 24.71 -25.52
N LEU A 231 17.64 25.34 -24.83
CA LEU A 231 16.93 26.53 -25.32
C LEU A 231 17.81 27.79 -25.20
N ARG A 232 18.57 27.93 -24.12
CA ARG A 232 19.41 29.12 -23.88
C ARG A 232 20.52 29.30 -24.91
N THR A 233 21.14 28.21 -25.33
CA THR A 233 22.29 28.25 -26.25
C THR A 233 21.95 28.88 -27.60
N PRO A 234 20.94 28.43 -28.39
CA PRO A 234 20.57 29.04 -29.64
C PRO A 234 20.00 30.46 -29.47
N LEU A 235 19.30 30.73 -28.35
CA LEU A 235 18.79 32.07 -28.07
C LEU A 235 19.92 33.06 -27.84
N ALA A 236 20.92 32.70 -27.03
CA ALA A 236 22.11 33.53 -26.82
C ALA A 236 22.93 33.75 -28.10
N ALA A 237 23.04 32.72 -28.95
CA ALA A 237 23.70 32.84 -30.25
C ALA A 237 22.93 33.79 -31.19
N SER A 238 21.60 33.71 -31.24
CA SER A 238 20.77 34.65 -32.01
C SER A 238 20.95 36.09 -31.51
N GLN A 239 20.89 36.28 -30.19
CA GLN A 239 21.05 37.60 -29.57
C GLN A 239 22.42 38.18 -29.86
N ALA A 240 23.49 37.43 -29.69
CA ALA A 240 24.87 37.91 -30.00
C ALA A 240 25.03 38.27 -31.48
N THR A 241 24.38 37.50 -32.40
CA THR A 241 24.40 37.80 -33.83
C THR A 241 23.68 39.12 -34.13
N VAL A 242 22.55 39.38 -33.50
CA VAL A 242 21.78 40.63 -33.63
C VAL A 242 22.58 41.81 -33.03
N GLU A 243 23.15 41.66 -31.85
CA GLU A 243 23.95 42.71 -31.19
C GLU A 243 25.17 43.08 -32.04
N SER A 244 25.88 42.06 -32.61
CA SER A 244 27.00 42.29 -33.50
C SER A 244 26.59 43.05 -34.77
N ALA A 245 25.44 42.70 -35.36
CA ALA A 245 24.88 43.38 -36.53
C ALA A 245 24.53 44.84 -36.24
N LEU A 246 23.96 45.13 -35.08
CA LEU A 246 23.57 46.49 -34.66
C LEU A 246 24.79 47.39 -34.37
N LEU A 247 25.91 46.79 -33.97
CA LEU A 247 27.15 47.52 -33.71
C LEU A 247 27.97 47.81 -35.02
N THR A 248 27.63 47.18 -36.15
CA THR A 248 28.32 47.38 -37.42
C THR A 248 27.76 48.61 -38.15
N PRO A 249 28.51 49.72 -38.33
CA PRO A 249 27.95 50.98 -38.82
C PRO A 249 27.46 50.94 -40.28
N GLN A 250 28.01 50.03 -41.11
CA GLN A 250 27.58 49.79 -42.49
C GLN A 250 27.64 48.30 -42.77
N LEU A 251 26.47 47.67 -42.91
CA LEU A 251 26.34 46.29 -43.36
C LEU A 251 26.13 46.27 -44.88
N ASP A 252 26.91 45.49 -45.61
CA ASP A 252 26.60 45.24 -46.99
C ASP A 252 25.42 44.25 -47.13
N GLU A 253 24.80 44.19 -48.32
CA GLU A 253 23.64 43.37 -48.58
C GLU A 253 23.95 41.86 -48.37
N LYS A 254 25.15 41.44 -48.67
CA LYS A 254 25.58 40.03 -48.50
C LYS A 254 25.74 39.66 -47.04
N GLU A 255 26.40 40.50 -46.25
CA GLU A 255 26.54 40.32 -44.82
C GLU A 255 25.17 40.31 -44.11
N ALA A 256 24.26 41.26 -44.46
CA ALA A 256 22.92 41.30 -43.91
C ALA A 256 22.15 39.99 -44.22
N ARG A 257 22.27 39.45 -45.44
CA ARG A 257 21.64 38.18 -45.80
C ARG A 257 22.24 36.98 -45.04
N GLU A 258 23.54 36.96 -44.78
CA GLU A 258 24.18 35.89 -43.97
C GLU A 258 23.75 35.94 -42.52
N ILE A 259 23.63 37.12 -41.94
CA ILE A 259 23.08 37.34 -40.58
C ILE A 259 21.66 36.83 -40.51
N LEU A 260 20.78 37.24 -41.42
CA LEU A 260 19.37 36.80 -41.47
C LEU A 260 19.27 35.27 -41.64
N ARG A 261 20.09 34.65 -42.48
CA ARG A 261 20.15 33.19 -42.64
C ARG A 261 20.58 32.49 -41.33
N THR A 262 21.50 33.11 -40.62
CA THR A 262 21.96 32.55 -39.33
C THR A 262 20.89 32.62 -38.29
N ILE A 263 20.19 33.74 -38.18
CA ILE A 263 19.04 33.92 -37.27
C ILE A 263 17.89 32.96 -37.65
N ASP A 264 17.54 32.85 -38.94
CA ASP A 264 16.49 31.93 -39.39
C ASP A 264 16.82 30.48 -39.03
N ARG A 265 18.08 30.05 -39.21
CA ARG A 265 18.55 28.72 -38.84
C ARG A 265 18.42 28.47 -37.35
N GLN A 266 18.75 29.45 -36.49
CA GLN A 266 18.59 29.32 -35.03
C GLN A 266 17.12 29.27 -34.62
N ASN A 267 16.27 30.09 -35.24
CA ASN A 267 14.84 30.09 -34.98
C ASN A 267 14.17 28.76 -35.38
N ARG A 268 14.51 28.20 -36.55
CA ARG A 268 14.02 26.86 -36.96
C ARG A 268 14.44 25.79 -35.97
N ARG A 269 15.69 25.84 -35.48
CA ARG A 269 16.20 24.93 -34.49
C ARG A 269 15.43 25.03 -33.16
N LEU A 270 15.13 26.25 -32.69
CA LEU A 270 14.32 26.50 -31.49
C LEU A 270 12.89 25.97 -31.66
N THR A 271 12.26 26.24 -32.80
CA THR A 271 10.91 25.75 -33.12
C THR A 271 10.85 24.23 -33.08
N GLN A 272 11.84 23.56 -33.70
CA GLN A 272 11.93 22.11 -33.69
C GLN A 272 12.14 21.57 -32.28
N LEU A 273 13.03 22.20 -31.48
CA LEU A 273 13.28 21.77 -30.11
C LEU A 273 12.01 21.88 -29.24
N VAL A 274 11.26 23.00 -29.36
CA VAL A 274 9.97 23.17 -28.66
C VAL A 274 8.95 22.13 -29.09
N ALA A 275 8.84 21.83 -30.40
CA ALA A 275 7.96 20.81 -30.93
C ALA A 275 8.34 19.41 -30.44
N ASP A 276 9.64 19.11 -30.29
CA ASP A 276 10.16 17.87 -29.74
C ASP A 276 9.81 17.71 -28.25
N LEU A 277 10.00 18.79 -27.46
CA LEU A 277 9.66 18.81 -26.03
C LEU A 277 8.17 18.64 -25.79
N LEU A 278 7.33 19.34 -26.57
CA LEU A 278 5.87 19.22 -26.46
C LEU A 278 5.39 17.81 -26.84
N LEU A 279 6.00 17.19 -27.86
CA LEU A 279 5.67 15.82 -28.22
C LEU A 279 6.01 14.85 -27.08
N LEU A 280 7.21 14.93 -26.52
CA LEU A 280 7.62 14.07 -25.38
C LEU A 280 6.71 14.27 -24.16
N ALA A 281 6.38 15.52 -23.81
CA ALA A 281 5.50 15.83 -22.70
C ALA A 281 4.07 15.28 -22.89
N ARG A 282 3.55 15.30 -24.14
CA ARG A 282 2.24 14.71 -24.46
C ARG A 282 2.28 13.19 -24.40
N MET A 283 3.33 12.57 -24.89
CA MET A 283 3.45 11.11 -24.93
C MET A 283 3.69 10.49 -23.56
N ASP A 284 4.32 11.20 -22.63
CA ASP A 284 4.45 10.75 -21.22
C ASP A 284 3.09 10.63 -20.52
N ASN A 285 2.07 11.37 -20.97
CA ASN A 285 0.75 11.46 -20.34
C ASN A 285 -0.38 10.70 -21.06
N GLN A 286 -0.16 10.21 -22.29
CA GLN A 286 -1.22 9.59 -23.09
C GLN A 286 -0.77 8.30 -23.75
N ALA A 287 -1.53 7.19 -23.49
CA ALA A 287 -1.56 6.07 -24.41
C ALA A 287 -2.17 6.56 -25.73
N ILE A 288 -1.46 6.33 -26.86
CA ILE A 288 -1.89 6.56 -28.25
C ILE A 288 -3.02 7.58 -28.38
N GLY A 289 -2.67 8.86 -28.61
CA GLY A 289 -3.65 9.92 -28.87
C GLY A 289 -4.41 9.65 -30.17
N ASP A 290 -5.67 10.06 -30.15
CA ASP A 290 -6.63 10.20 -31.25
C ASP A 290 -6.51 9.25 -32.47
N ARG A 291 -7.37 8.23 -32.43
CA ARG A 291 -7.73 7.31 -33.52
C ARG A 291 -6.56 6.59 -34.18
N PRO A 292 -6.22 5.41 -33.69
CA PRO A 292 -5.26 4.56 -34.37
C PRO A 292 -5.80 4.23 -35.78
N GLN A 293 -4.96 4.48 -36.79
CA GLN A 293 -5.26 4.21 -38.20
C GLN A 293 -4.36 3.07 -38.69
N LEU A 294 -4.77 2.39 -39.76
CA LEU A 294 -3.89 1.48 -40.48
C LEU A 294 -2.84 2.30 -41.24
N CYS A 295 -1.58 2.04 -40.92
CA CYS A 295 -0.43 2.69 -41.56
C CYS A 295 0.36 1.66 -42.38
N CYS A 296 0.49 1.86 -43.69
CA CYS A 296 1.30 1.06 -44.54
C CYS A 296 2.78 1.45 -44.40
N LEU A 297 3.59 0.55 -43.82
CA LEU A 297 5.03 0.81 -43.65
C LEU A 297 5.82 0.82 -44.95
N ASN A 298 5.36 0.14 -45.98
CA ASN A 298 5.98 0.16 -47.30
C ASN A 298 5.96 1.57 -47.90
N ASP A 299 4.77 2.19 -47.87
CA ASP A 299 4.58 3.55 -48.40
C ASP A 299 5.38 4.55 -47.55
N LEU A 300 5.28 4.46 -46.23
CA LEU A 300 5.99 5.32 -45.28
C LEU A 300 7.52 5.28 -45.49
N VAL A 301 8.10 4.10 -45.65
CA VAL A 301 9.55 3.95 -45.90
C VAL A 301 9.92 4.48 -47.27
N SER A 302 9.09 4.25 -48.30
CA SER A 302 9.35 4.76 -49.67
C SER A 302 9.34 6.29 -49.69
N ASP A 303 8.30 6.91 -49.11
CA ASP A 303 8.16 8.37 -49.05
C ASP A 303 9.34 9.02 -48.31
N LEU A 304 9.76 8.43 -47.17
CA LEU A 304 10.90 8.95 -46.39
C LEU A 304 12.22 8.84 -47.15
N VAL A 305 12.47 7.75 -47.87
CA VAL A 305 13.69 7.58 -48.62
C VAL A 305 13.74 8.59 -49.79
N GLU A 306 12.61 8.87 -50.45
CA GLU A 306 12.50 9.88 -51.49
C GLU A 306 12.70 11.30 -50.94
N GLU A 307 12.00 11.65 -49.83
CA GLU A 307 12.11 12.97 -49.19
C GLU A 307 13.54 13.27 -48.71
N LEU A 308 14.21 12.28 -48.10
CA LEU A 308 15.54 12.45 -47.53
C LEU A 308 16.68 12.24 -48.54
N ALA A 309 16.37 11.89 -49.81
CA ALA A 309 17.35 11.69 -50.83
C ALA A 309 18.20 12.96 -51.07
N ALA A 310 17.58 14.15 -51.12
CA ALA A 310 18.30 15.41 -51.28
C ALA A 310 19.30 15.67 -50.13
N MET A 311 18.93 15.34 -48.89
CA MET A 311 19.80 15.47 -47.71
C MET A 311 20.99 14.49 -47.81
N ALA A 312 20.73 13.25 -48.22
CA ALA A 312 21.76 12.23 -48.39
C ALA A 312 22.79 12.64 -49.47
N ILE A 313 22.30 13.15 -50.64
CA ILE A 313 23.15 13.67 -51.70
C ILE A 313 24.02 14.85 -51.22
N ALA A 314 23.41 15.80 -50.49
CA ALA A 314 24.15 16.94 -49.95
C ALA A 314 25.25 16.51 -48.96
N SER A 315 25.01 15.42 -48.21
CA SER A 315 25.99 14.80 -47.30
C SER A 315 26.95 13.83 -47.99
N LYS A 316 26.82 13.61 -49.33
CA LYS A 316 27.56 12.62 -50.10
C LYS A 316 27.43 11.19 -49.57
N VAL A 317 26.23 10.82 -49.07
CA VAL A 317 25.89 9.51 -48.57
C VAL A 317 24.91 8.83 -49.52
N THR A 318 25.10 7.54 -49.77
CA THR A 318 24.17 6.75 -50.58
C THR A 318 23.02 6.23 -49.71
N LEU A 319 21.78 6.71 -49.95
CA LEU A 319 20.57 6.24 -49.27
C LEU A 319 19.84 5.25 -50.18
N THR A 320 19.50 4.06 -49.64
CA THR A 320 18.78 3.00 -50.37
C THR A 320 17.74 2.35 -49.49
N SER A 321 16.65 1.86 -50.11
CA SER A 321 15.69 0.99 -49.42
C SER A 321 15.75 -0.43 -49.94
N SER A 322 15.43 -1.41 -49.13
CA SER A 322 15.32 -2.84 -49.47
C SER A 322 14.11 -3.45 -48.78
N VAL A 323 13.09 -3.78 -49.54
CA VAL A 323 11.90 -4.44 -49.05
C VAL A 323 12.09 -5.94 -49.26
N ARG A 324 12.13 -6.70 -48.15
CA ARG A 324 12.34 -8.17 -48.14
C ARG A 324 11.05 -8.97 -48.13
N VAL A 325 9.91 -8.32 -47.99
CA VAL A 325 8.60 -8.92 -47.96
C VAL A 325 7.79 -8.65 -49.20
N GLN A 326 7.00 -9.62 -49.66
CA GLN A 326 6.14 -9.46 -50.82
C GLN A 326 4.78 -8.84 -50.53
N GLN A 327 4.37 -8.84 -49.26
CA GLN A 327 3.10 -8.31 -48.81
C GLN A 327 3.26 -6.91 -48.19
N GLN A 328 2.20 -6.10 -48.23
CA GLN A 328 2.15 -4.84 -47.53
C GLN A 328 2.10 -5.07 -46.02
N LEU A 329 2.97 -4.40 -45.29
CA LEU A 329 3.01 -4.43 -43.82
C LEU A 329 2.20 -3.26 -43.27
N ASN A 330 1.04 -3.59 -42.71
CA ASN A 330 0.12 -2.62 -42.09
C ASN A 330 0.20 -2.71 -40.58
N VAL A 331 0.52 -1.61 -39.93
CA VAL A 331 0.52 -1.49 -38.47
C VAL A 331 -0.58 -0.53 -38.00
N VAL A 332 -1.14 -0.81 -36.84
CA VAL A 332 -2.16 0.06 -36.25
C VAL A 332 -1.47 1.14 -35.40
N GLY A 333 -1.61 2.40 -35.80
CA GLY A 333 -0.92 3.48 -35.10
C GLY A 333 -1.26 4.89 -35.62
N ASN A 334 -0.49 5.87 -35.14
CA ASN A 334 -0.53 7.24 -35.64
C ASN A 334 0.55 7.41 -36.73
N SER A 335 0.10 7.64 -37.95
CA SER A 335 0.99 7.75 -39.15
C SER A 335 2.07 8.80 -38.97
N ASP A 336 1.71 10.00 -38.44
CA ASP A 336 2.67 11.10 -38.25
C ASP A 336 3.76 10.75 -37.22
N GLN A 337 3.38 10.04 -36.18
CA GLN A 337 4.33 9.58 -35.16
C GLN A 337 5.27 8.53 -35.74
N LEU A 338 4.76 7.52 -36.46
CA LEU A 338 5.55 6.47 -37.08
C LEU A 338 6.49 7.05 -38.15
N TYR A 339 6.00 7.99 -38.96
CA TYR A 339 6.79 8.74 -39.91
C TYR A 339 7.96 9.46 -39.21
N ARG A 340 7.67 10.21 -38.14
CA ARG A 340 8.69 10.90 -37.35
C ARG A 340 9.70 9.97 -36.70
N LEU A 341 9.27 8.80 -36.25
CA LEU A 341 10.15 7.77 -35.67
C LEU A 341 11.19 7.34 -36.73
N VAL A 342 10.72 6.88 -37.90
CA VAL A 342 11.60 6.35 -38.95
C VAL A 342 12.47 7.47 -39.55
N ALA A 343 11.90 8.67 -39.71
CA ALA A 343 12.67 9.84 -40.15
C ALA A 343 13.84 10.15 -39.21
N ASN A 344 13.62 10.13 -37.87
CA ASN A 344 14.69 10.35 -36.91
C ASN A 344 15.82 9.32 -37.02
N LEU A 345 15.51 8.07 -37.32
CA LEU A 345 16.52 7.03 -37.51
C LEU A 345 17.33 7.27 -38.79
N ILE A 346 16.65 7.59 -39.90
CA ILE A 346 17.32 7.82 -41.21
C ILE A 346 18.16 9.08 -41.13
N VAL A 347 17.63 10.18 -40.58
CA VAL A 347 18.38 11.45 -40.44
C VAL A 347 19.65 11.26 -39.60
N ASN A 348 19.53 10.53 -38.46
CA ASN A 348 20.70 10.20 -37.66
C ASN A 348 21.72 9.37 -38.46
N ALA A 349 21.28 8.34 -39.16
CA ALA A 349 22.16 7.51 -39.99
C ALA A 349 22.93 8.35 -41.05
N ILE A 350 22.22 9.28 -41.74
CA ILE A 350 22.86 10.17 -42.71
C ILE A 350 23.88 11.11 -42.04
N GLN A 351 23.52 11.71 -40.90
CA GLN A 351 24.36 12.68 -40.18
C GLN A 351 25.66 12.07 -39.64
N TYR A 352 25.63 10.82 -39.21
CA TYR A 352 26.78 10.15 -38.62
C TYR A 352 27.55 9.26 -39.61
N THR A 353 27.12 9.22 -40.86
CA THR A 353 27.84 8.54 -41.93
C THR A 353 28.80 9.52 -42.68
N PRO A 354 30.11 9.25 -42.76
CA PRO A 354 31.03 10.06 -43.53
C PRO A 354 30.70 10.05 -45.01
N ALA A 355 31.19 11.09 -45.73
CA ALA A 355 31.05 11.18 -47.18
C ALA A 355 31.60 9.92 -47.88
N GLY A 356 30.83 9.38 -48.84
CA GLY A 356 31.11 8.12 -49.54
C GLY A 356 30.51 6.87 -48.83
N GLY A 357 29.93 7.03 -47.63
CA GLY A 357 29.26 5.93 -46.92
C GLY A 357 27.85 5.63 -47.42
N LYS A 358 27.22 4.64 -46.82
CA LYS A 358 25.93 4.11 -47.24
C LYS A 358 24.96 4.02 -46.05
N VAL A 359 23.69 4.38 -46.28
CA VAL A 359 22.57 4.15 -45.39
C VAL A 359 21.54 3.25 -46.09
N THR A 360 21.14 2.16 -45.49
CA THR A 360 20.17 1.21 -46.05
C THR A 360 18.99 1.08 -45.09
N VAL A 361 17.77 1.34 -45.57
CA VAL A 361 16.52 1.10 -44.85
C VAL A 361 15.95 -0.24 -45.31
N ILE A 362 15.85 -1.20 -44.42
CA ILE A 362 15.36 -2.56 -44.71
C ILE A 362 14.02 -2.74 -44.07
N LEU A 363 13.01 -3.14 -44.84
CA LEU A 363 11.69 -3.51 -44.36
C LEU A 363 11.56 -5.03 -44.46
N ASP A 364 11.26 -5.66 -43.30
CA ASP A 364 11.16 -7.11 -43.15
C ASP A 364 9.99 -7.47 -42.24
N CYS A 365 9.66 -8.75 -42.14
CA CYS A 365 8.64 -9.29 -41.28
C CYS A 365 9.13 -10.55 -40.59
N SER A 366 8.90 -10.67 -39.32
CA SER A 366 9.18 -11.89 -38.54
C SER A 366 8.02 -12.22 -37.63
N HIS A 367 7.41 -13.38 -37.83
CA HIS A 367 6.22 -13.86 -37.10
C HIS A 367 5.04 -12.88 -37.25
N GLN A 368 4.70 -12.17 -36.20
CA GLN A 368 3.61 -11.17 -36.15
C GLN A 368 4.14 -9.74 -35.95
N GLU A 369 5.39 -9.49 -36.30
CA GLU A 369 6.03 -8.19 -36.16
C GLU A 369 6.54 -7.67 -37.48
N ALA A 370 6.25 -6.41 -37.80
CA ALA A 370 6.92 -5.66 -38.83
C ALA A 370 8.27 -5.18 -38.31
N ILE A 371 9.30 -5.29 -39.10
CA ILE A 371 10.68 -4.89 -38.78
C ILE A 371 11.14 -3.83 -39.73
N VAL A 372 11.46 -2.65 -39.18
CA VAL A 372 12.19 -1.59 -39.93
C VAL A 372 13.60 -1.53 -39.38
N GLN A 373 14.59 -1.81 -40.24
CA GLN A 373 16.00 -1.76 -39.88
C GLN A 373 16.65 -0.61 -40.66
N VAL A 374 17.32 0.31 -39.95
CA VAL A 374 18.13 1.37 -40.53
C VAL A 374 19.58 1.04 -40.22
N GLN A 375 20.34 0.75 -41.27
CA GLN A 375 21.75 0.38 -41.19
C GLN A 375 22.60 1.46 -41.85
N ASP A 376 23.66 1.92 -41.19
CA ASP A 376 24.63 2.86 -41.69
C ASP A 376 26.07 2.28 -41.67
N THR A 377 26.95 2.86 -42.46
CA THR A 377 28.40 2.60 -42.48
C THR A 377 29.16 3.74 -41.79
N GLY A 378 28.59 4.33 -40.76
CA GLY A 378 29.09 5.52 -40.09
C GLY A 378 30.19 5.25 -39.07
N ILE A 379 30.38 6.22 -38.19
CA ILE A 379 31.41 6.20 -37.15
C ILE A 379 31.21 5.12 -36.10
N GLY A 380 30.00 4.53 -36.02
CA GLY A 380 29.64 3.58 -35.00
C GLY A 380 29.48 4.22 -33.62
N ILE A 381 29.05 3.37 -32.65
CA ILE A 381 28.75 3.76 -31.27
C ILE A 381 29.52 2.82 -30.35
N ALA A 382 30.17 3.37 -29.33
CA ALA A 382 30.89 2.57 -28.34
C ALA A 382 29.91 1.77 -27.48
N ALA A 383 30.28 0.57 -27.05
CA ALA A 383 29.41 -0.31 -26.26
C ALA A 383 28.89 0.35 -24.95
N ALA A 384 29.71 1.20 -24.33
CA ALA A 384 29.35 1.94 -23.12
C ALA A 384 28.21 2.97 -23.32
N ASP A 385 28.02 3.42 -24.58
CA ASP A 385 27.05 4.44 -24.91
C ASP A 385 25.73 3.86 -25.45
N LEU A 386 25.72 2.58 -25.91
CA LEU A 386 24.57 1.95 -26.57
C LEU A 386 23.29 1.96 -25.75
N GLU A 387 23.37 1.81 -24.43
CA GLU A 387 22.21 1.89 -23.56
C GLU A 387 21.72 3.32 -23.37
N ARG A 388 22.61 4.30 -23.47
CA ARG A 388 22.35 5.70 -23.15
C ARG A 388 21.95 6.56 -24.35
N ILE A 389 22.17 6.10 -25.57
CA ILE A 389 21.80 6.87 -26.78
C ILE A 389 20.33 7.18 -26.91
N PHE A 390 19.46 6.45 -26.15
CA PHE A 390 18.02 6.67 -26.07
C PHE A 390 17.63 7.62 -24.94
N ASP A 391 18.58 8.01 -24.08
CA ASP A 391 18.31 8.98 -23.01
C ASP A 391 18.10 10.38 -23.63
N ARG A 392 17.22 11.16 -23.01
CA ARG A 392 16.91 12.52 -23.46
C ARG A 392 18.16 13.39 -23.36
N PHE A 393 18.44 14.18 -24.40
CA PHE A 393 19.58 15.08 -24.50
C PHE A 393 20.97 14.40 -24.50
N TYR A 394 21.01 13.05 -24.51
CA TYR A 394 22.29 12.35 -24.55
C TYR A 394 22.99 12.46 -25.90
N ARG A 395 24.31 12.69 -25.86
CA ARG A 395 25.18 12.81 -27.02
C ARG A 395 26.57 12.23 -26.71
N VAL A 396 27.05 11.34 -27.54
CA VAL A 396 28.34 10.63 -27.37
C VAL A 396 29.55 11.57 -27.37
N ASN A 397 29.52 12.69 -28.11
CA ASN A 397 30.60 13.68 -28.18
C ASN A 397 30.02 15.11 -28.23
N SER A 398 30.10 15.85 -27.11
CA SER A 398 29.58 17.22 -27.01
C SER A 398 30.34 18.23 -27.90
N ASP A 399 31.63 18.04 -28.20
CA ASP A 399 32.47 19.02 -28.90
C ASP A 399 32.43 18.92 -30.42
N ARG A 400 32.42 17.71 -31.01
CA ARG A 400 32.29 17.52 -32.45
C ARG A 400 30.87 17.72 -32.97
N SER A 401 29.88 17.51 -32.14
CA SER A 401 28.47 17.55 -32.52
C SER A 401 27.85 18.95 -32.51
N ARG A 402 28.57 20.01 -32.07
CA ARG A 402 28.10 21.40 -32.19
C ARG A 402 27.91 21.80 -33.66
N HIS A 403 28.67 21.22 -34.56
CA HIS A 403 28.55 21.47 -36.03
C HIS A 403 27.39 20.71 -36.70
N THR A 404 26.95 19.58 -36.13
CA THR A 404 25.89 18.75 -36.72
C THR A 404 24.48 19.09 -36.23
N GLY A 405 24.33 19.97 -35.23
CA GLY A 405 23.07 20.65 -34.92
C GLY A 405 21.98 19.82 -34.18
N GLY A 406 22.21 18.57 -33.83
CA GLY A 406 21.19 17.72 -33.18
C GLY A 406 20.89 18.10 -31.71
N SER A 407 19.62 18.02 -31.29
CA SER A 407 19.17 18.31 -29.93
C SER A 407 19.40 17.17 -28.92
N GLY A 408 19.79 15.99 -29.41
CA GLY A 408 19.84 14.77 -28.54
C GLY A 408 18.46 14.21 -28.14
N LEU A 409 17.39 14.69 -28.77
CA LEU A 409 16.04 14.22 -28.52
C LEU A 409 15.52 13.20 -29.54
N GLY A 410 16.11 13.14 -30.75
CA GLY A 410 15.59 12.34 -31.86
C GLY A 410 15.43 10.84 -31.52
N LEU A 411 16.47 10.20 -30.95
CA LEU A 411 16.41 8.78 -30.56
C LEU A 411 15.50 8.54 -29.34
N ALA A 412 15.45 9.47 -28.38
CA ALA A 412 14.52 9.41 -27.27
C ALA A 412 13.06 9.50 -27.74
N ILE A 413 12.77 10.37 -28.71
CA ILE A 413 11.46 10.48 -29.38
C ILE A 413 11.15 9.18 -30.11
N ALA A 414 12.08 8.66 -30.89
CA ALA A 414 11.91 7.40 -31.64
C ALA A 414 11.57 6.23 -30.67
N GLN A 415 12.27 6.10 -29.56
CA GLN A 415 12.01 5.08 -28.57
C GLN A 415 10.65 5.26 -27.89
N THR A 416 10.28 6.51 -27.55
CA THR A 416 8.98 6.81 -26.93
C THR A 416 7.83 6.48 -27.88
N ILE A 417 7.94 6.83 -29.17
CA ILE A 417 6.95 6.46 -30.19
C ILE A 417 6.86 4.94 -30.36
N ALA A 418 7.99 4.25 -30.44
CA ALA A 418 8.00 2.78 -30.55
C ALA A 418 7.23 2.12 -29.40
N ARG A 419 7.50 2.54 -28.16
CA ARG A 419 6.80 2.05 -26.95
C ARG A 419 5.31 2.37 -26.96
N ALA A 420 4.92 3.58 -27.38
CA ALA A 420 3.51 3.97 -27.49
C ALA A 420 2.75 3.08 -28.49
N HIS A 421 3.43 2.60 -29.55
CA HIS A 421 2.89 1.65 -30.52
C HIS A 421 3.10 0.18 -30.14
N ARG A 422 3.38 -0.13 -28.85
CA ARG A 422 3.64 -1.48 -28.33
C ARG A 422 4.79 -2.20 -29.01
N GLY A 423 5.66 -1.43 -29.67
CA GLY A 423 6.85 -1.91 -30.33
C GLY A 423 8.11 -1.77 -29.47
N SER A 424 9.24 -2.10 -30.06
CA SER A 424 10.55 -1.94 -29.45
C SER A 424 11.55 -1.35 -30.42
N LEU A 425 12.47 -0.53 -29.91
CA LEU A 425 13.60 0.03 -30.66
C LEU A 425 14.87 -0.37 -29.95
N SER A 426 15.80 -0.96 -30.71
CA SER A 426 17.13 -1.35 -30.23
C SER A 426 18.22 -0.94 -31.24
N ALA A 427 19.46 -0.86 -30.75
CA ALA A 427 20.61 -0.54 -31.57
C ALA A 427 21.72 -1.60 -31.42
N ARG A 428 22.42 -1.87 -32.50
CA ARG A 428 23.65 -2.68 -32.52
C ARG A 428 24.72 -1.88 -33.29
N SER A 429 25.89 -1.76 -32.71
CA SER A 429 26.97 -0.99 -33.32
C SER A 429 28.33 -1.39 -32.78
N GLU A 430 29.34 -1.26 -33.59
CA GLU A 430 30.75 -1.31 -33.22
C GLU A 430 31.43 -0.04 -33.70
N LEU A 431 32.33 0.50 -32.89
CA LEU A 431 33.02 1.74 -33.18
C LEU A 431 33.82 1.59 -34.51
N GLY A 432 33.59 2.49 -35.48
CA GLY A 432 34.22 2.45 -36.80
C GLY A 432 33.54 1.52 -37.82
N GLN A 433 32.50 0.78 -37.46
CA GLN A 433 31.79 -0.16 -38.35
C GLN A 433 30.35 0.24 -38.67
N GLY A 434 29.92 1.43 -38.22
CA GLY A 434 28.55 1.89 -38.36
C GLY A 434 27.61 1.39 -37.31
N ALA A 435 26.32 1.67 -37.46
CA ALA A 435 25.27 1.28 -36.57
C ALA A 435 24.08 0.66 -37.30
N THR A 436 23.31 -0.14 -36.60
CA THR A 436 22.05 -0.73 -37.02
C THR A 436 20.99 -0.49 -35.99
N PHE A 437 20.00 0.30 -36.33
CA PHE A 437 18.80 0.51 -35.51
C PHE A 437 17.70 -0.44 -35.97
N LEU A 438 17.10 -1.16 -35.03
CA LEU A 438 16.07 -2.17 -35.26
C LEU A 438 14.78 -1.77 -34.54
N LEU A 439 13.79 -1.37 -35.33
CA LEU A 439 12.42 -1.12 -34.87
C LEU A 439 11.55 -2.36 -35.11
N ARG A 440 10.82 -2.79 -34.11
CA ARG A 440 9.81 -3.86 -34.23
C ARG A 440 8.46 -3.29 -33.84
N LEU A 441 7.45 -3.54 -34.64
CA LEU A 441 6.07 -3.12 -34.40
C LEU A 441 5.13 -4.31 -34.57
N PRO A 442 4.12 -4.49 -33.71
CA PRO A 442 3.11 -5.54 -33.89
C PRO A 442 2.27 -5.26 -35.15
N LEU A 443 1.97 -6.31 -35.92
CA LEU A 443 1.12 -6.30 -37.12
C LEU A 443 -0.34 -6.38 -36.79
#